data_261a52df889f617c7b3688b7994e5bbb
#
_entry.id   261a52df889f617c7b3688b7994e5bbb
#
_cell.length_a   1.000
_cell.length_b   1.000
_cell.length_c   1.000
_cell.angle_alpha   90.00
_cell.angle_beta   90.00
_cell.angle_gamma   90.00
#
_symmetry.space_group_name_H-M   'P 1'
#
loop_
_entity.id
_entity.type
_entity.pdbx_description
1 polymer ?
#
loop_
_entity_poly.entity_id
_entity_poly.type
_entity_poly.pdbx_seq_one_letter_code
_entity_poly.pdbx_strand_id
1 'polypeptide(L)'
;MNILMKSIAISALLIISSASAQNLFPILGGQRAGTSVFTFLNIGVSARAVGMGESVVALNQDASSIFYNPAIIAQLENTEVSVSQIQWPAEINYDYFSITHRLFGRNYIGFNGGILHMEPMLETTEYHPEGTGNYFRFQDRFFGVTYGAKMTDRFSFGMTIKHVAEDMAGHHMSAFLLDMGTFYWTGYRSLRFCASLSNFGQQVSPEGTYEKRILDQN
;
A
#
# COMPACT_ATOMS: atom_id res chain seq x y z
N MET A 1 -5.69 12.58 42.47
CA MET A 1 -6.55 11.87 41.50
C MET A 1 -6.32 10.39 41.69
N ASN A 2 -7.29 9.70 42.29
CA ASN A 2 -7.15 8.36 42.88
C ASN A 2 -6.85 7.28 41.86
N ILE A 3 -6.04 6.30 42.22
CA ILE A 3 -5.69 5.12 41.41
C ILE A 3 -6.95 4.44 40.83
N LEU A 4 -8.05 4.45 41.59
CA LEU A 4 -9.36 3.94 41.17
C LEU A 4 -9.94 4.67 39.93
N MET A 5 -9.84 6.01 39.88
CA MET A 5 -10.29 6.78 38.71
C MET A 5 -9.44 6.52 37.44
N LYS A 6 -8.14 6.30 37.62
CA LYS A 6 -7.26 5.93 36.49
C LYS A 6 -7.59 4.54 35.95
N SER A 7 -7.86 3.57 36.84
CA SER A 7 -8.28 2.22 36.44
C SER A 7 -9.62 2.23 35.71
N ILE A 8 -10.60 3.01 36.18
CA ILE A 8 -11.91 3.15 35.51
C ILE A 8 -11.76 3.79 34.13
N ALA A 9 -10.93 4.84 34.01
CA ALA A 9 -10.69 5.50 32.72
C ALA A 9 -10.00 4.57 31.71
N ILE A 10 -9.04 3.76 32.15
CA ILE A 10 -8.35 2.77 31.29
C ILE A 10 -9.32 1.66 30.88
N SER A 11 -10.15 1.17 31.81
CA SER A 11 -11.17 0.15 31.48
C SER A 11 -12.24 0.67 30.53
N ALA A 12 -12.68 1.92 30.70
CA ALA A 12 -13.62 2.56 29.76
C ALA A 12 -13.01 2.76 28.37
N LEU A 13 -11.73 3.12 28.27
CA LEU A 13 -11.02 3.26 26.99
C LEU A 13 -10.89 1.91 26.25
N LEU A 14 -10.64 0.84 26.99
CA LEU A 14 -10.58 -0.53 26.45
C LEU A 14 -11.93 -1.05 25.97
N ILE A 15 -13.03 -0.67 26.63
CA ILE A 15 -14.38 -1.08 26.23
C ILE A 15 -14.83 -0.33 24.96
N ILE A 16 -14.47 0.95 24.82
CA ILE A 16 -14.80 1.75 23.63
C ILE A 16 -14.04 1.22 22.40
N SER A 17 -12.79 0.78 22.57
CA SER A 17 -12.01 0.20 21.48
C SER A 17 -12.54 -1.15 20.98
N SER A 18 -13.16 -1.94 21.85
CA SER A 18 -13.73 -3.25 21.47
C SER A 18 -15.04 -3.15 20.68
N ALA A 19 -15.83 -2.08 20.86
CA ALA A 19 -17.08 -1.89 20.12
C ALA A 19 -16.89 -1.51 18.65
N SER A 20 -15.75 -0.89 18.29
CA SER A 20 -15.45 -0.49 16.91
C SER A 20 -14.63 -1.53 16.14
N ALA A 21 -14.11 -2.55 16.81
CA ALA A 21 -13.20 -3.53 16.20
C ALA A 21 -13.92 -4.59 15.35
N GLN A 22 -15.21 -4.75 15.47
CA GLN A 22 -15.96 -5.80 14.76
C GLN A 22 -16.02 -5.59 13.25
N ASN A 23 -15.81 -4.38 12.75
CA ASN A 23 -15.76 -4.07 11.32
C ASN A 23 -14.33 -3.83 10.80
N LEU A 24 -13.32 -3.91 11.68
CA LEU A 24 -11.92 -3.62 11.32
C LEU A 24 -11.23 -4.79 10.62
N PHE A 25 -11.69 -6.01 10.87
CA PHE A 25 -11.14 -7.20 10.22
C PHE A 25 -12.07 -7.66 9.11
N PRO A 26 -11.57 -7.79 7.87
CA PRO A 26 -12.34 -8.42 6.81
C PRO A 26 -12.73 -9.83 7.24
N ILE A 27 -13.98 -10.22 6.97
CA ILE A 27 -14.43 -11.60 7.22
C ILE A 27 -13.57 -12.52 6.37
N LEU A 28 -12.68 -13.25 7.02
CA LEU A 28 -11.85 -14.29 6.38
C LEU A 28 -12.79 -15.38 5.85
N GLY A 29 -12.83 -15.56 4.53
CA GLY A 29 -13.57 -16.65 3.88
C GLY A 29 -14.88 -16.26 3.18
N GLY A 30 -15.22 -14.97 3.04
CA GLY A 30 -16.33 -14.55 2.15
C GLY A 30 -15.95 -14.71 0.68
N GLN A 31 -16.97 -14.90 -0.19
CA GLN A 31 -16.81 -14.93 -1.64
C GLN A 31 -16.34 -13.54 -2.14
N ARG A 32 -15.04 -13.32 -2.19
CA ARG A 32 -14.41 -12.06 -2.58
C ARG A 32 -13.58 -12.17 -3.86
N ALA A 33 -13.73 -13.22 -4.63
CA ALA A 33 -13.08 -13.35 -5.92
C ALA A 33 -13.52 -12.17 -6.82
N GLY A 34 -12.57 -11.38 -7.29
CA GLY A 34 -12.82 -10.23 -8.15
C GLY A 34 -13.35 -8.96 -7.44
N THR A 35 -13.40 -8.91 -6.10
CA THR A 35 -13.87 -7.73 -5.35
C THR A 35 -12.75 -6.99 -4.63
N SER A 36 -11.49 -7.32 -4.89
CA SER A 36 -10.34 -6.64 -4.31
C SER A 36 -9.99 -5.42 -5.15
N VAL A 37 -9.93 -4.25 -4.51
CA VAL A 37 -9.49 -2.97 -5.09
C VAL A 37 -8.00 -2.79 -4.81
N PHE A 38 -7.32 -2.00 -5.64
CA PHE A 38 -5.92 -1.63 -5.45
C PHE A 38 -4.95 -2.82 -5.44
N THR A 39 -5.25 -3.88 -6.21
CA THR A 39 -4.42 -5.10 -6.26
C THR A 39 -3.00 -4.84 -6.75
N PHE A 40 -2.76 -3.76 -7.48
CA PHE A 40 -1.44 -3.34 -7.94
C PHE A 40 -0.46 -3.05 -6.79
N LEU A 41 -0.95 -2.74 -5.59
CA LEU A 41 -0.12 -2.57 -4.39
C LEU A 41 0.54 -3.88 -3.91
N ASN A 42 0.15 -5.03 -4.45
CA ASN A 42 0.81 -6.31 -4.19
C ASN A 42 1.93 -6.62 -5.19
N ILE A 43 2.16 -5.73 -6.17
CA ILE A 43 3.23 -5.90 -7.14
C ILE A 43 4.54 -5.44 -6.51
N GLY A 44 5.53 -6.33 -6.46
CA GLY A 44 6.84 -6.01 -5.89
C GLY A 44 7.57 -4.96 -6.71
N VAL A 45 8.03 -3.89 -6.05
CA VAL A 45 8.64 -2.71 -6.71
C VAL A 45 10.14 -2.79 -6.89
N SER A 46 10.80 -3.79 -6.34
CA SER A 46 12.26 -3.96 -6.39
C SER A 46 12.62 -5.29 -7.04
N ALA A 47 13.40 -5.27 -8.10
CA ALA A 47 13.88 -6.49 -8.78
C ALA A 47 14.59 -7.45 -7.81
N ARG A 48 15.36 -6.89 -6.85
CA ARG A 48 16.03 -7.69 -5.82
C ARG A 48 15.03 -8.35 -4.88
N ALA A 49 14.00 -7.62 -4.43
CA ALA A 49 12.96 -8.15 -3.56
C ALA A 49 12.16 -9.26 -4.25
N VAL A 50 11.74 -9.02 -5.49
CA VAL A 50 11.03 -10.02 -6.31
C VAL A 50 11.90 -11.27 -6.52
N GLY A 51 13.19 -11.10 -6.83
CA GLY A 51 14.14 -12.21 -6.98
C GLY A 51 14.34 -13.05 -5.71
N MET A 52 14.06 -12.48 -4.53
CA MET A 52 14.08 -13.18 -3.22
C MET A 52 12.70 -13.66 -2.78
N GLY A 53 11.71 -13.68 -3.68
CA GLY A 53 10.33 -14.04 -3.34
C GLY A 53 9.69 -13.10 -2.32
N GLU A 54 10.06 -11.80 -2.37
CA GLU A 54 9.59 -10.73 -1.48
C GLU A 54 9.91 -10.92 0.01
N SER A 55 10.83 -11.83 0.33
CA SER A 55 11.28 -12.10 1.70
C SER A 55 12.24 -11.02 2.21
N VAL A 56 11.82 -9.74 2.15
CA VAL A 56 12.69 -8.57 2.37
C VAL A 56 12.29 -7.68 3.54
N VAL A 57 11.23 -8.02 4.26
CA VAL A 57 10.68 -7.20 5.37
C VAL A 57 11.72 -6.87 6.45
N ALA A 58 12.75 -7.71 6.61
CA ALA A 58 13.83 -7.53 7.56
C ALA A 58 15.16 -7.08 6.92
N LEU A 59 15.17 -6.84 5.61
CA LEU A 59 16.40 -6.48 4.89
C LEU A 59 16.44 -4.98 4.60
N ASN A 60 17.51 -4.35 5.03
CA ASN A 60 17.87 -3.01 4.65
C ASN A 60 18.64 -3.09 3.33
N GLN A 61 18.02 -2.65 2.24
CA GLN A 61 18.62 -2.73 0.90
C GLN A 61 18.89 -1.34 0.32
N ASP A 62 17.84 -0.56 0.14
CA ASP A 62 17.84 0.77 -0.46
C ASP A 62 16.49 1.48 -0.14
N ALA A 63 16.29 2.66 -0.72
CA ALA A 63 15.08 3.43 -0.51
C ALA A 63 13.78 2.69 -0.89
N SER A 64 13.82 1.68 -1.78
CA SER A 64 12.64 0.88 -2.14
C SER A 64 12.12 0.02 -0.97
N SER A 65 12.96 -0.23 0.03
CA SER A 65 12.60 -1.03 1.21
C SER A 65 11.44 -0.43 2.01
N ILE A 66 11.18 0.89 1.89
CA ILE A 66 10.05 1.54 2.57
C ILE A 66 8.69 1.02 2.09
N PHE A 67 8.61 0.49 0.88
CA PHE A 67 7.40 -0.14 0.34
C PHE A 67 7.01 -1.39 1.12
N TYR A 68 8.00 -2.18 1.55
CA TYR A 68 7.81 -3.45 2.25
C TYR A 68 7.71 -3.30 3.78
N ASN A 69 8.49 -2.37 4.34
CA ASN A 69 8.50 -2.10 5.78
C ASN A 69 8.92 -0.66 6.07
N PRO A 70 8.00 0.20 6.52
CA PRO A 70 8.32 1.61 6.83
C PRO A 70 9.44 1.80 7.87
N ALA A 71 9.63 0.84 8.79
CA ALA A 71 10.66 0.96 9.82
C ALA A 71 12.10 0.86 9.28
N ILE A 72 12.27 0.31 8.07
CA ILE A 72 13.59 0.15 7.44
C ILE A 72 14.21 1.51 7.11
N ILE A 73 13.42 2.55 6.86
CA ILE A 73 13.94 3.90 6.61
C ILE A 73 14.93 4.34 7.70
N ALA A 74 14.68 3.93 8.94
CA ALA A 74 15.54 4.26 10.06
C ALA A 74 16.88 3.50 10.07
N GLN A 75 17.09 2.54 9.20
CA GLN A 75 18.35 1.80 9.03
C GLN A 75 19.23 2.36 7.91
N LEU A 76 18.69 3.28 7.10
CA LEU A 76 19.41 3.94 6.01
C LEU A 76 20.23 5.09 6.61
N GLU A 77 21.50 5.20 6.26
CA GLU A 77 22.41 6.19 6.84
C GLU A 77 22.43 7.50 6.05
N ASN A 78 22.21 7.40 4.75
CA ASN A 78 22.30 8.49 3.80
C ASN A 78 20.95 8.82 3.17
N THR A 79 20.90 9.90 2.42
CA THR A 79 19.82 10.15 1.47
C THR A 79 19.94 9.15 0.34
N GLU A 80 18.91 8.39 0.11
CA GLU A 80 18.86 7.38 -0.93
C GLU A 80 17.66 7.61 -1.84
N VAL A 81 17.84 7.32 -3.12
CA VAL A 81 16.81 7.37 -4.15
C VAL A 81 16.77 6.03 -4.86
N SER A 82 15.60 5.51 -5.08
CA SER A 82 15.39 4.31 -5.88
C SER A 82 14.32 4.58 -6.94
N VAL A 83 14.58 4.12 -8.16
CA VAL A 83 13.64 4.17 -9.27
C VAL A 83 13.62 2.78 -9.90
N SER A 84 12.43 2.29 -10.18
CA SER A 84 12.26 1.03 -10.90
C SER A 84 11.12 1.12 -11.89
N GLN A 85 11.24 0.37 -12.98
CA GLN A 85 10.21 0.19 -13.99
C GLN A 85 10.02 -1.29 -14.24
N ILE A 86 8.79 -1.74 -14.28
CA ILE A 86 8.40 -3.10 -14.63
C ILE A 86 7.56 -3.01 -15.89
N GLN A 87 7.96 -3.78 -16.89
CA GLN A 87 7.28 -3.83 -18.17
C GLN A 87 6.66 -5.20 -18.37
N TRP A 88 5.38 -5.24 -18.71
CA TRP A 88 4.65 -6.45 -19.06
C TRP A 88 4.22 -6.44 -20.53
N PRO A 89 3.82 -7.59 -21.08
CA PRO A 89 3.13 -7.65 -22.36
C PRO A 89 1.91 -6.73 -22.41
N ALA A 90 1.50 -6.34 -23.61
CA ALA A 90 0.38 -5.42 -23.86
C ALA A 90 0.63 -3.98 -23.34
N GLU A 91 1.90 -3.56 -23.35
CA GLU A 91 2.32 -2.18 -23.01
C GLU A 91 1.90 -1.72 -21.62
N ILE A 92 1.71 -2.67 -20.71
CA ILE A 92 1.45 -2.39 -19.30
C ILE A 92 2.79 -2.08 -18.63
N ASN A 93 2.88 -0.91 -18.01
CA ASN A 93 4.07 -0.45 -17.32
C ASN A 93 3.74 -0.09 -15.88
N TYR A 94 4.65 -0.42 -14.97
CA TYR A 94 4.58 0.02 -13.58
C TYR A 94 5.88 0.75 -13.22
N ASP A 95 5.76 2.04 -13.03
CA ASP A 95 6.84 2.93 -12.64
C ASP A 95 6.77 3.19 -11.15
N TYR A 96 7.87 3.05 -10.46
CA TYR A 96 7.99 3.28 -9.03
C TYR A 96 9.18 4.19 -8.71
N PHE A 97 9.01 5.07 -7.75
CA PHE A 97 10.10 5.86 -7.19
C PHE A 97 10.01 5.90 -5.66
N SER A 98 11.16 6.06 -5.03
CA SER A 98 11.25 6.37 -3.61
C SER A 98 12.47 7.21 -3.31
N ILE A 99 12.35 8.05 -2.29
CA ILE A 99 13.43 8.84 -1.73
C ILE A 99 13.33 8.79 -0.21
N THR A 100 14.46 8.62 0.44
CA THR A 100 14.57 8.59 1.90
C THR A 100 15.63 9.56 2.35
N HIS A 101 15.40 10.22 3.46
CA HIS A 101 16.32 11.18 4.02
C HIS A 101 16.31 11.13 5.54
N ARG A 102 17.50 11.23 6.14
CA ARG A 102 17.64 11.43 7.58
C ARG A 102 17.43 12.90 7.93
N LEU A 103 16.41 13.20 8.74
CA LEU A 103 16.10 14.58 9.13
C LEU A 103 17.07 15.09 10.18
N PHE A 104 16.86 14.68 11.42
CA PHE A 104 17.70 15.07 12.55
C PHE A 104 17.69 13.97 13.62
N GLY A 105 18.85 13.82 14.28
CA GLY A 105 18.99 12.83 15.34
C GLY A 105 18.69 11.40 14.86
N ARG A 106 17.57 10.83 15.35
CA ARG A 106 17.12 9.48 15.06
C ARG A 106 15.83 9.45 14.23
N ASN A 107 15.49 10.56 13.58
CA ASN A 107 14.25 10.71 12.79
C ASN A 107 14.55 10.72 11.30
N TYR A 108 13.67 10.09 10.52
CA TYR A 108 13.80 9.89 9.10
C TYR A 108 12.46 10.17 8.40
N ILE A 109 12.55 10.66 7.18
CA ILE A 109 11.41 10.87 6.30
C ILE A 109 11.64 10.17 4.98
N GLY A 110 10.59 9.68 4.38
CA GLY A 110 10.61 9.11 3.05
C GLY A 110 9.38 9.48 2.26
N PHE A 111 9.54 9.47 0.95
CA PHE A 111 8.46 9.63 0.00
C PHE A 111 8.56 8.49 -1.01
N ASN A 112 7.43 7.92 -1.35
CA ASN A 112 7.37 6.90 -2.39
C ASN A 112 6.08 7.04 -3.20
N GLY A 113 6.13 6.56 -4.43
CA GLY A 113 4.98 6.58 -5.30
C GLY A 113 5.14 5.59 -6.44
N GLY A 114 4.03 5.17 -7.00
CA GLY A 114 4.00 4.29 -8.14
C GLY A 114 2.80 4.56 -9.03
N ILE A 115 2.97 4.30 -10.32
CA ILE A 115 1.95 4.44 -11.35
C ILE A 115 1.97 3.17 -12.20
N LEU A 116 0.87 2.44 -12.18
CA LEU A 116 0.59 1.36 -13.13
C LEU A 116 -0.29 1.94 -14.24
N HIS A 117 0.14 1.83 -15.46
CA HIS A 117 -0.58 2.37 -16.60
C HIS A 117 -0.43 1.48 -17.84
N MET A 118 -1.36 1.62 -18.76
CA MET A 118 -1.31 1.00 -20.07
C MET A 118 -1.69 2.00 -21.16
N GLU A 119 -1.31 1.68 -22.40
CA GLU A 119 -1.77 2.42 -23.56
C GLU A 119 -3.31 2.34 -23.70
N PRO A 120 -3.96 3.39 -24.27
CA PRO A 120 -5.40 3.37 -24.49
C PRO A 120 -5.80 2.19 -25.38
N MET A 121 -6.76 1.39 -24.91
CA MET A 121 -7.29 0.25 -25.66
C MET A 121 -8.58 0.63 -26.36
N LEU A 122 -8.74 0.18 -27.62
CA LEU A 122 -9.97 0.37 -28.36
C LEU A 122 -11.09 -0.44 -27.73
N GLU A 123 -12.21 0.21 -27.45
CA GLU A 123 -13.40 -0.46 -26.96
C GLU A 123 -14.02 -1.31 -28.09
N THR A 124 -14.18 -2.58 -27.84
CA THR A 124 -14.86 -3.52 -28.75
C THR A 124 -16.10 -4.09 -28.07
N THR A 125 -17.14 -4.36 -28.86
CA THR A 125 -18.36 -5.01 -28.39
C THR A 125 -18.70 -6.18 -29.29
N GLU A 126 -19.62 -7.03 -28.86
CA GLU A 126 -20.12 -8.13 -29.67
C GLU A 126 -20.68 -7.69 -31.05
N TYR A 127 -21.24 -6.48 -31.11
CA TYR A 127 -21.80 -5.88 -32.34
C TYR A 127 -20.80 -5.07 -33.15
N HIS A 128 -19.68 -4.66 -32.53
CA HIS A 128 -18.61 -3.86 -33.16
C HIS A 128 -17.23 -4.48 -32.82
N PRO A 129 -16.91 -5.64 -33.39
CA PRO A 129 -15.64 -6.32 -33.11
C PRO A 129 -14.42 -5.55 -33.64
N GLU A 130 -14.61 -4.72 -34.67
CA GLU A 130 -13.57 -3.83 -35.22
C GLU A 130 -13.34 -2.56 -34.36
N GLY A 131 -14.19 -2.34 -33.35
CA GLY A 131 -14.14 -1.23 -32.43
C GLY A 131 -15.33 -0.28 -32.52
N THR A 132 -15.69 0.31 -31.38
CA THR A 132 -16.76 1.32 -31.28
C THR A 132 -16.28 2.72 -31.66
N GLY A 133 -14.96 2.93 -31.82
CA GLY A 133 -14.33 4.21 -31.98
C GLY A 133 -13.99 4.90 -30.65
N ASN A 134 -14.41 4.34 -29.52
CA ASN A 134 -14.06 4.80 -28.19
C ASN A 134 -12.79 4.09 -27.68
N TYR A 135 -12.09 4.76 -26.77
CA TYR A 135 -10.91 4.21 -26.10
C TYR A 135 -11.11 4.25 -24.61
N PHE A 136 -10.69 3.20 -23.92
CA PHE A 136 -10.64 3.19 -22.47
C PHE A 136 -9.19 3.09 -21.99
N ARG A 137 -8.96 3.57 -20.76
CA ARG A 137 -7.66 3.52 -20.08
C ARG A 137 -7.84 2.83 -18.75
N PHE A 138 -6.76 2.19 -18.32
CA PHE A 138 -6.59 1.69 -16.97
C PHE A 138 -5.35 2.35 -16.38
N GLN A 139 -5.49 2.93 -15.20
CA GLN A 139 -4.41 3.59 -14.49
C GLN A 139 -4.61 3.48 -13.00
N ASP A 140 -3.61 2.95 -12.31
CA ASP A 140 -3.53 2.95 -10.86
C ASP A 140 -2.35 3.79 -10.42
N ARG A 141 -2.49 4.47 -9.31
CA ARG A 141 -1.44 5.31 -8.76
C ARG A 141 -1.49 5.35 -7.25
N PHE A 142 -0.35 5.47 -6.63
CA PHE A 142 -0.26 5.80 -5.21
C PHE A 142 0.86 6.78 -4.95
N PHE A 143 0.71 7.50 -3.85
CA PHE A 143 1.74 8.35 -3.27
C PHE A 143 1.72 8.19 -1.77
N GLY A 144 2.91 7.96 -1.16
CA GLY A 144 3.09 7.72 0.26
C GLY A 144 4.11 8.65 0.89
N VAL A 145 3.83 9.03 2.13
CA VAL A 145 4.75 9.75 3.01
C VAL A 145 5.03 8.87 4.21
N THR A 146 6.31 8.61 4.43
CA THR A 146 6.80 7.72 5.49
C THR A 146 7.54 8.53 6.54
N TYR A 147 7.23 8.28 7.80
CA TYR A 147 8.02 8.70 8.94
C TYR A 147 8.59 7.48 9.64
N GLY A 148 9.88 7.54 9.97
CA GLY A 148 10.56 6.50 10.72
C GLY A 148 11.43 7.06 11.83
N ALA A 149 11.55 6.31 12.92
CA ALA A 149 12.38 6.69 14.05
C ALA A 149 13.13 5.49 14.65
N LYS A 150 14.40 5.70 14.97
CA LYS A 150 15.16 4.80 15.87
C LYS A 150 14.78 5.11 17.30
N MET A 151 13.92 4.28 17.89
CA MET A 151 13.52 4.42 19.29
C MET A 151 14.67 4.04 20.24
N THR A 152 15.41 3.00 19.88
CA THR A 152 16.65 2.58 20.54
C THR A 152 17.71 2.22 19.49
N ASP A 153 18.93 1.87 19.93
CA ASP A 153 19.97 1.41 18.99
C ASP A 153 19.60 0.09 18.28
N ARG A 154 18.63 -0.64 18.81
CA ARG A 154 18.21 -1.95 18.29
C ARG A 154 16.78 -1.98 17.77
N PHE A 155 15.96 -0.99 18.12
CA PHE A 155 14.54 -0.97 17.78
C PHE A 155 14.17 0.29 17.00
N SER A 156 13.53 0.09 15.87
CA SER A 156 12.98 1.15 15.02
C SER A 156 11.51 0.90 14.73
N PHE A 157 10.79 1.98 14.56
CA PHE A 157 9.38 2.01 14.16
C PHE A 157 9.24 2.92 12.94
N GLY A 158 8.30 2.58 12.07
CA GLY A 158 7.95 3.41 10.92
C GLY A 158 6.47 3.34 10.60
N MET A 159 5.98 4.41 10.01
CA MET A 159 4.60 4.56 9.57
C MET A 159 4.54 5.28 8.23
N THR A 160 3.71 4.80 7.33
CA THR A 160 3.45 5.44 6.03
C THR A 160 1.96 5.74 5.90
N ILE A 161 1.64 6.95 5.47
CA ILE A 161 0.29 7.29 5.01
C ILE A 161 0.36 7.34 3.49
N LYS A 162 -0.51 6.57 2.82
CA LYS A 162 -0.62 6.49 1.36
C LYS A 162 -1.98 6.99 0.89
N HIS A 163 -1.97 7.77 -0.17
CA HIS A 163 -3.16 8.01 -0.99
C HIS A 163 -3.08 7.13 -2.23
N VAL A 164 -4.12 6.38 -2.49
CA VAL A 164 -4.21 5.43 -3.61
C VAL A 164 -5.41 5.81 -4.46
N ALA A 165 -5.26 5.72 -5.76
CA ALA A 165 -6.35 5.94 -6.72
C ALA A 165 -6.25 4.93 -7.86
N GLU A 166 -7.39 4.42 -8.28
CA GLU A 166 -7.57 3.49 -9.38
C GLU A 166 -8.62 4.06 -10.33
N ASP A 167 -8.25 4.17 -11.60
CA ASP A 167 -9.09 4.65 -12.68
C ASP A 167 -9.26 3.52 -13.71
N MET A 168 -10.46 2.93 -13.79
CA MET A 168 -10.76 1.83 -14.69
C MET A 168 -12.04 2.07 -15.48
N ALA A 169 -11.90 2.25 -16.80
CA ALA A 169 -13.03 2.34 -17.75
C ALA A 169 -14.17 3.28 -17.28
N GLY A 170 -13.82 4.46 -16.75
CA GLY A 170 -14.78 5.46 -16.28
C GLY A 170 -15.25 5.28 -14.82
N HIS A 171 -14.74 4.27 -14.13
CA HIS A 171 -14.92 4.12 -12.68
C HIS A 171 -13.68 4.63 -11.96
N HIS A 172 -13.93 5.46 -10.96
CA HIS A 172 -12.87 6.04 -10.13
C HIS A 172 -12.99 5.55 -8.69
N MET A 173 -11.87 5.13 -8.13
CA MET A 173 -11.77 4.72 -6.73
C MET A 173 -10.57 5.37 -6.09
N SER A 174 -10.73 5.85 -4.86
CA SER A 174 -9.60 6.38 -4.11
C SER A 174 -9.72 6.09 -2.62
N ALA A 175 -8.58 5.97 -1.94
CA ALA A 175 -8.54 5.73 -0.51
C ALA A 175 -7.26 6.27 0.12
N PHE A 176 -7.33 6.51 1.43
CA PHE A 176 -6.15 6.65 2.26
C PHE A 176 -5.87 5.33 2.97
N LEU A 177 -4.63 4.88 2.88
CA LEU A 177 -4.16 3.66 3.49
C LEU A 177 -3.01 3.97 4.47
N LEU A 178 -2.88 3.12 5.46
CA LEU A 178 -1.86 3.22 6.50
C LEU A 178 -1.00 1.96 6.47
N ASP A 179 0.33 2.16 6.48
CA ASP A 179 1.28 1.10 6.74
C ASP A 179 1.99 1.37 8.06
N MET A 180 2.32 0.31 8.76
CA MET A 180 3.12 0.35 9.98
C MET A 180 4.18 -0.73 9.92
N GLY A 181 5.34 -0.43 10.48
CA GLY A 181 6.42 -1.39 10.52
C GLY A 181 7.25 -1.31 11.78
N THR A 182 7.88 -2.43 12.09
CA THR A 182 8.85 -2.53 13.18
C THR A 182 10.10 -3.24 12.69
N PHE A 183 11.22 -2.88 13.28
CA PHE A 183 12.50 -3.51 13.04
C PHE A 183 13.22 -3.66 14.38
N TYR A 184 13.61 -4.88 14.71
CA TYR A 184 14.35 -5.18 15.94
C TYR A 184 15.59 -6.03 15.66
N TRP A 185 16.74 -5.47 15.99
CA TRP A 185 18.01 -6.21 15.94
C TRP A 185 18.32 -6.84 17.30
N THR A 186 18.39 -8.15 17.35
CA THR A 186 18.64 -8.87 18.60
C THR A 186 20.04 -8.65 19.18
N GLY A 187 20.99 -8.26 18.33
CA GLY A 187 22.42 -8.20 18.68
C GLY A 187 23.10 -9.58 18.69
N TYR A 188 22.37 -10.66 18.42
CA TYR A 188 22.93 -12.00 18.28
C TYR A 188 23.15 -12.31 16.79
N ARG A 189 24.40 -12.28 16.34
CA ARG A 189 24.77 -12.45 14.94
C ARG A 189 23.98 -11.50 14.03
N SER A 190 23.39 -12.03 12.97
CA SER A 190 22.54 -11.27 12.02
C SER A 190 21.03 -11.41 12.27
N LEU A 191 20.63 -11.97 13.43
CA LEU A 191 19.21 -12.24 13.71
C LEU A 191 18.44 -10.93 13.93
N ARG A 192 17.40 -10.74 13.14
CA ARG A 192 16.50 -9.58 13.16
C ARG A 192 15.05 -10.06 13.22
N PHE A 193 14.21 -9.34 13.95
CA PHE A 193 12.77 -9.52 13.97
C PHE A 193 12.10 -8.29 13.40
N CYS A 194 11.23 -8.50 12.44
CA CYS A 194 10.49 -7.42 11.81
C CYS A 194 9.04 -7.84 11.64
N ALA A 195 8.16 -6.87 11.74
CA ALA A 195 6.75 -7.02 11.38
C ALA A 195 6.32 -5.81 10.58
N SER A 196 5.50 -6.04 9.56
CA SER A 196 4.90 -4.99 8.75
C SER A 196 3.41 -5.29 8.59
N LEU A 197 2.61 -4.25 8.76
CA LEU A 197 1.21 -4.20 8.39
C LEU A 197 1.09 -3.23 7.24
N SER A 198 0.66 -3.69 6.08
CA SER A 198 0.58 -2.87 4.86
C SER A 198 -0.85 -2.75 4.38
N ASN A 199 -1.13 -1.60 3.74
CA ASN A 199 -2.40 -1.35 3.05
C ASN A 199 -3.64 -1.43 3.96
N PHE A 200 -3.50 -1.03 5.22
CA PHE A 200 -4.63 -0.95 6.13
C PHE A 200 -5.46 0.30 5.85
N GLY A 201 -6.74 0.14 5.54
CA GLY A 201 -7.59 1.27 5.17
C GLY A 201 -9.08 0.96 5.15
N GLN A 202 -9.84 1.91 4.67
CA GLN A 202 -11.28 1.81 4.55
C GLN A 202 -11.69 0.84 3.43
N GLN A 203 -12.87 0.28 3.56
CA GLN A 203 -13.51 -0.44 2.46
C GLN A 203 -13.94 0.58 1.40
N VAL A 204 -13.56 0.33 0.15
CA VAL A 204 -13.86 1.19 -1.00
C VAL A 204 -14.77 0.42 -1.95
N SER A 205 -15.73 1.13 -2.52
CA SER A 205 -16.59 0.62 -3.59
C SER A 205 -16.41 1.48 -4.83
N PRO A 206 -16.48 0.92 -6.04
CA PRO A 206 -16.41 1.69 -7.26
C PRO A 206 -17.50 2.76 -7.31
N GLU A 207 -17.12 4.00 -7.59
CA GLU A 207 -18.04 5.09 -7.91
C GLU A 207 -18.09 5.24 -9.43
N GLY A 208 -19.27 5.12 -10.02
CA GLY A 208 -19.46 5.27 -11.46
C GLY A 208 -20.89 4.96 -11.86
N THR A 209 -21.33 5.54 -12.95
CA THR A 209 -22.65 5.26 -13.54
C THR A 209 -22.44 4.34 -14.73
N TYR A 210 -22.97 3.13 -14.67
CA TYR A 210 -23.07 2.29 -15.85
C TYR A 210 -24.49 2.34 -16.38
N GLU A 211 -24.63 2.66 -17.65
CA GLU A 211 -25.92 2.49 -18.36
C GLU A 211 -26.17 0.99 -18.52
N LYS A 212 -27.11 0.47 -17.75
CA LYS A 212 -27.65 -0.86 -17.99
C LYS A 212 -28.53 -0.77 -19.24
N ARG A 213 -27.97 -1.02 -20.42
CA ARG A 213 -28.78 -1.25 -21.62
C ARG A 213 -29.54 -2.55 -21.40
N ILE A 214 -30.80 -2.43 -20.99
CA ILE A 214 -31.75 -3.53 -21.06
C ILE A 214 -32.05 -3.65 -22.55
N LEU A 215 -31.56 -4.71 -23.17
CA LEU A 215 -32.03 -5.10 -24.52
C LEU A 215 -33.49 -5.46 -24.35
N ASP A 216 -34.40 -4.58 -24.77
CA ASP A 216 -35.80 -4.92 -24.96
C ASP A 216 -35.83 -6.01 -26.04
N GLN A 217 -36.05 -7.24 -25.60
CA GLN A 217 -36.42 -8.34 -26.50
C GLN A 217 -37.88 -8.13 -26.88
N ASN A 218 -38.11 -7.52 -28.03
CA ASN A 218 -39.37 -7.60 -28.77
C ASN A 218 -39.26 -8.67 -29.83
#